data_ec78ff303071fa1883cf6b6ff78973c5
#
_entry.id   ec78ff303071fa1883cf6b6ff78973c5
#
_cell.length_a   1.000
_cell.length_b   1.000
_cell.length_c   1.000
_cell.angle_alpha   90.00
_cell.angle_beta   90.00
_cell.angle_gamma   90.00
#
_symmetry.space_group_name_H-M   'P 1'
#
loop_
_entity.id
_entity.type
_entity.pdbx_description
1 polymer ?
#
loop_
_entity_poly.entity_id
_entity_poly.type
_entity_poly.pdbx_seq_one_letter_code
_entity_poly.pdbx_strand_id
1 'polypeptide(L)'
;LGLDLEPIYCGGKDEWDQEREQWHSGSNVFAFAPGKVICYARNEMTLVELQRHGFEILTAWEVIQGKRNPADYDRCCITIEGSELPRGGGGARCMTMPLSRKPVAW
;
A
#
# COMPACT_ATOMS: atom_id res chain seq x y z
N LEU A 1 -6.81 -20.64 9.64
CA LEU A 1 -6.95 -20.81 8.19
C LEU A 1 -5.87 -21.70 7.57
N GLY A 2 -4.86 -22.11 8.35
CA GLY A 2 -3.75 -22.90 7.83
C GLY A 2 -2.81 -22.14 6.89
N LEU A 3 -2.95 -20.82 6.79
CA LEU A 3 -2.05 -19.97 6.01
C LEU A 3 -0.94 -19.43 6.90
N ASP A 4 0.29 -19.49 6.40
CA ASP A 4 1.45 -18.93 7.07
C ASP A 4 1.61 -17.46 6.62
N LEU A 5 0.99 -16.54 7.38
CA LEU A 5 0.97 -15.12 7.05
C LEU A 5 1.86 -14.34 8.02
N GLU A 6 2.71 -13.50 7.49
CA GLU A 6 3.53 -12.57 8.26
C GLU A 6 2.80 -11.23 8.36
N PRO A 7 2.49 -10.73 9.58
CA PRO A 7 1.82 -9.45 9.74
C PRO A 7 2.76 -8.28 9.51
N ILE A 8 2.26 -7.25 8.82
CA ILE A 8 2.92 -5.96 8.67
C ILE A 8 2.01 -4.92 9.34
N TYR A 9 2.52 -4.28 10.39
CA TYR A 9 1.70 -3.38 11.20
C TYR A 9 1.55 -2.00 10.54
N CYS A 10 0.31 -1.56 10.39
CA CYS A 10 -0.01 -0.20 10.00
C CYS A 10 0.53 0.77 11.06
N GLY A 11 1.40 1.71 10.65
CA GLY A 11 2.05 2.64 11.56
C GLY A 11 3.26 2.09 12.30
N GLY A 12 3.67 0.85 12.02
CA GLY A 12 4.81 0.22 12.66
C GLY A 12 4.48 -0.30 14.06
N LYS A 13 5.42 -0.20 14.98
CA LYS A 13 5.28 -0.76 16.34
C LYS A 13 4.89 0.27 17.41
N ASP A 14 4.89 1.56 17.09
CA ASP A 14 4.51 2.63 18.00
C ASP A 14 3.00 2.84 17.99
N GLU A 15 2.36 2.83 19.16
CA GLU A 15 0.91 2.93 19.28
C GLU A 15 0.36 4.26 18.74
N TRP A 16 1.07 5.36 18.96
CA TRP A 16 0.64 6.67 18.46
C TRP A 16 0.69 6.71 16.93
N ASP A 17 1.74 6.15 16.35
CA ASP A 17 1.85 6.06 14.90
C ASP A 17 0.81 5.13 14.31
N GLN A 18 0.50 4.01 14.99
CA GLN A 18 -0.54 3.10 14.57
C GLN A 18 -1.91 3.79 14.53
N GLU A 19 -2.26 4.52 15.58
CA GLU A 19 -3.53 5.25 15.65
C GLU A 19 -3.61 6.33 14.56
N ARG A 20 -2.56 7.12 14.40
CA ARG A 20 -2.50 8.18 13.40
C ARG A 20 -2.63 7.63 11.97
N GLU A 21 -1.91 6.56 11.66
CA GLU A 21 -1.90 6.02 10.30
C GLU A 21 -3.13 5.18 9.99
N GLN A 22 -3.76 4.58 10.97
CA GLN A 22 -5.09 3.98 10.80
C GLN A 22 -6.13 5.05 10.46
N TRP A 23 -6.09 6.19 11.13
CA TRP A 23 -6.95 7.33 10.81
C TRP A 23 -6.76 7.79 9.37
N HIS A 24 -5.54 7.77 8.88
CA HIS A 24 -5.20 8.13 7.50
C HIS A 24 -5.29 6.94 6.52
N SER A 25 -6.03 5.91 6.86
CA SER A 25 -6.26 4.73 6.01
C SER A 25 -4.98 4.01 5.61
N GLY A 26 -4.02 3.87 6.55
CA GLY A 26 -2.72 3.25 6.28
C GLY A 26 -2.80 1.79 5.86
N SER A 27 -3.82 1.06 6.32
CA SER A 27 -4.05 -0.34 5.94
C SER A 27 -4.96 -0.50 4.73
N ASN A 28 -5.54 0.59 4.21
CA ASN A 28 -6.44 0.56 3.06
C ASN A 28 -5.63 0.69 1.77
N VAL A 29 -4.96 -0.39 1.41
CA VAL A 29 -4.12 -0.44 0.22
C VAL A 29 -4.84 -1.15 -0.92
N PHE A 30 -4.51 -0.79 -2.15
CA PHE A 30 -5.03 -1.44 -3.34
C PHE A 30 -3.94 -2.33 -3.95
N ALA A 31 -4.20 -3.64 -4.01
CA ALA A 31 -3.31 -4.59 -4.66
C ALA A 31 -3.67 -4.70 -6.15
N PHE A 32 -2.76 -4.34 -7.03
CA PHE A 32 -2.97 -4.43 -8.47
C PHE A 32 -2.30 -5.64 -9.11
N ALA A 33 -1.42 -6.31 -8.36
CA ALA A 33 -0.79 -7.58 -8.75
C ALA A 33 -0.26 -8.25 -7.47
N PRO A 34 0.08 -9.54 -7.52
CA PRO A 34 0.67 -10.21 -6.35
C PRO A 34 1.93 -9.49 -5.87
N GLY A 35 1.95 -9.11 -4.59
CA GLY A 35 3.07 -8.38 -3.98
C GLY A 35 3.19 -6.92 -4.40
N LYS A 36 2.22 -6.36 -5.12
CA LYS A 36 2.28 -4.99 -5.64
C LYS A 36 1.05 -4.21 -5.22
N VAL A 37 1.26 -3.13 -4.46
CA VAL A 37 0.19 -2.36 -3.84
C VAL A 37 0.33 -0.86 -4.10
N ILE A 38 -0.78 -0.15 -3.96
CA ILE A 38 -0.82 1.31 -3.99
C ILE A 38 -1.32 1.79 -2.62
N CYS A 39 -0.66 2.80 -2.05
CA CYS A 39 -1.02 3.37 -0.77
C CYS A 39 -0.70 4.87 -0.71
N TYR A 40 -1.15 5.54 0.36
CA TYR A 40 -0.85 6.96 0.54
C TYR A 40 0.58 7.18 1.01
N ALA A 41 1.26 8.14 0.40
CA ALA A 41 2.61 8.55 0.80
C ALA A 41 2.65 9.10 2.22
N ARG A 42 1.54 9.64 2.72
CA ARG A 42 1.44 10.24 4.06
C ARG A 42 1.64 9.24 5.20
N ASN A 43 1.37 7.97 4.97
CA ASN A 43 1.50 6.93 6.00
C ASN A 43 2.95 6.42 6.07
N GLU A 44 3.88 7.28 6.47
CA GLU A 44 5.32 7.05 6.41
C GLU A 44 5.78 5.84 7.20
N MET A 45 5.24 5.63 8.40
CA MET A 45 5.66 4.49 9.23
C MET A 45 5.19 3.16 8.68
N THR A 46 4.02 3.13 8.05
CA THR A 46 3.55 1.95 7.32
C THR A 46 4.48 1.64 6.14
N LEU A 47 4.94 2.68 5.43
CA LEU A 47 5.90 2.51 4.33
C LEU A 47 7.23 1.95 4.82
N VAL A 48 7.72 2.42 5.98
CA VAL A 48 8.95 1.89 6.60
C VAL A 48 8.79 0.40 6.91
N GLU A 49 7.65 -0.01 7.47
CA GLU A 49 7.38 -1.41 7.75
C GLU A 49 7.31 -2.25 6.46
N LEU A 50 6.71 -1.73 5.40
CA LEU A 50 6.69 -2.40 4.10
C LEU A 50 8.11 -2.59 3.56
N GLN A 51 8.98 -1.59 3.68
CA GLN A 51 10.38 -1.70 3.27
C GLN A 51 11.12 -2.80 4.05
N ARG A 52 10.87 -2.89 5.35
CA ARG A 52 11.47 -3.94 6.19
C ARG A 52 11.06 -5.35 5.75
N HIS A 53 9.90 -5.48 5.13
CA HIS A 53 9.37 -6.75 4.65
C HIS A 53 9.64 -6.99 3.16
N GLY A 54 10.56 -6.22 2.58
CA GLY A 54 11.05 -6.44 1.22
C GLY A 54 10.29 -5.72 0.12
N PHE A 55 9.42 -4.77 0.46
CA PHE A 55 8.73 -3.95 -0.53
C PHE A 55 9.59 -2.77 -0.96
N GLU A 56 9.71 -2.56 -2.26
CA GLU A 56 10.34 -1.36 -2.81
C GLU A 56 9.32 -0.23 -2.88
N ILE A 57 9.67 0.94 -2.38
CA ILE A 57 8.76 2.09 -2.37
C ILE A 57 9.02 2.94 -3.61
N LEU A 58 7.99 3.08 -4.43
CA LEU A 58 8.02 3.87 -5.67
C LEU A 58 7.01 5.01 -5.56
N THR A 59 7.35 6.19 -6.06
CA THR A 59 6.33 7.24 -6.18
C THR A 59 5.55 7.07 -7.47
N ALA A 60 4.26 7.43 -7.46
CA ALA A 60 3.44 7.38 -8.67
C ALA A 60 4.05 8.26 -9.77
N TRP A 61 4.65 9.37 -9.40
CA TRP A 61 5.30 10.28 -10.34
C TRP A 61 6.46 9.62 -11.08
N GLU A 62 7.33 8.88 -10.36
CA GLU A 62 8.43 8.15 -10.97
C GLU A 62 7.94 7.09 -11.96
N VAL A 63 6.84 6.42 -11.63
CA VAL A 63 6.23 5.41 -12.50
C VAL A 63 5.65 6.07 -13.77
N ILE A 64 4.94 7.19 -13.61
CA ILE A 64 4.34 7.92 -14.73
C ILE A 64 5.42 8.45 -15.68
N GLN A 65 6.54 8.94 -15.14
CA GLN A 65 7.66 9.44 -15.94
C GLN A 65 8.51 8.33 -16.59
N GLY A 66 8.24 7.07 -16.26
CA GLY A 66 8.99 5.94 -16.78
C GLY A 66 10.37 5.76 -16.17
N LYS A 67 10.67 6.44 -15.06
CA LYS A 67 11.95 6.31 -14.34
C LYS A 67 12.08 5.00 -13.60
N ARG A 68 10.96 4.45 -13.12
CA ARG A 68 10.91 3.18 -12.41
C ARG A 68 9.70 2.39 -12.90
N ASN A 69 9.89 1.09 -13.13
CA ASN A 69 8.85 0.22 -13.64
C ASN A 69 8.46 -0.80 -12.56
N PRO A 70 7.19 -0.83 -12.11
CA PRO A 70 6.75 -1.83 -11.13
C PRO A 70 6.97 -3.27 -11.55
N ALA A 71 7.03 -3.55 -12.84
CA ALA A 71 7.30 -4.90 -13.35
C ALA A 71 8.71 -5.40 -13.03
N ASP A 72 9.65 -4.50 -12.73
CA ASP A 72 11.04 -4.86 -12.38
C ASP A 72 11.19 -5.37 -10.95
N TYR A 73 10.12 -5.31 -10.14
CA TYR A 73 10.16 -5.67 -8.72
C TYR A 73 9.15 -6.77 -8.43
N ASP A 74 9.54 -7.73 -7.57
CA ASP A 74 8.64 -8.78 -7.10
C ASP A 74 7.63 -8.21 -6.09
N ARG A 75 8.08 -7.28 -5.25
CA ARG A 75 7.26 -6.60 -4.25
C ARG A 75 7.50 -5.10 -4.33
N CYS A 76 6.46 -4.34 -4.55
CA CYS A 76 6.58 -2.89 -4.56
C CYS A 76 5.32 -2.22 -4.01
N CYS A 77 5.49 -1.01 -3.49
CA CYS A 77 4.42 -0.15 -3.06
C CYS A 77 4.52 1.16 -3.83
N ILE A 78 3.51 1.47 -4.62
CA ILE A 78 3.42 2.76 -5.31
C ILE A 78 2.71 3.74 -4.39
N THR A 79 3.34 4.86 -4.08
CA THR A 79 2.75 5.88 -3.22
C THR A 79 2.08 6.97 -4.05
N ILE A 80 0.91 7.39 -3.58
CA ILE A 80 0.17 8.51 -4.17
C ILE A 80 0.01 9.62 -3.13
N GLU A 81 -0.01 10.85 -3.61
CA GLU A 81 -0.32 11.98 -2.76
C GLU A 81 -1.82 11.98 -2.42
N GLY A 82 -2.14 12.24 -1.19
CA GLY A 82 -3.52 12.18 -0.74
C GLY A 82 -3.73 12.85 0.60
N SER A 83 -3.09 14.02 0.81
CA SER A 83 -3.12 14.70 2.11
C SER A 83 -4.54 15.05 2.58
N GLU A 84 -5.45 15.31 1.66
CA GLU A 84 -6.84 15.69 1.98
C GLU A 84 -7.85 14.55 1.77
N LEU A 85 -7.55 13.57 0.92
CA LEU A 85 -8.46 12.48 0.61
C LEU A 85 -8.88 11.65 1.83
N PRO A 86 -7.98 11.32 2.78
CA PRO A 86 -8.36 10.53 3.94
C PRO A 86 -9.36 11.22 4.87
N ARG A 87 -9.51 12.54 4.80
CA ARG A 87 -10.48 13.29 5.62
C ARG A 87 -11.92 12.91 5.32
N GLY A 88 -12.21 12.56 4.07
CA GLY A 88 -13.53 12.07 3.66
C GLY A 88 -13.76 10.60 4.00
N GLY A 89 -12.78 9.94 4.57
CA GLY A 89 -12.78 8.49 4.81
C GLY A 89 -12.50 7.72 3.53
N GLY A 90 -11.68 6.70 3.65
CA GLY A 90 -11.33 5.84 2.54
C GLY A 90 -9.90 5.98 2.08
N GLY A 91 -9.43 5.00 1.33
CA GLY A 91 -8.08 4.92 0.80
C GLY A 91 -8.08 4.52 -0.66
N ALA A 92 -6.92 4.09 -1.13
CA ALA A 92 -6.75 3.71 -2.53
C ALA A 92 -7.75 2.63 -2.97
N ARG A 93 -8.00 1.64 -2.11
CA ARG A 93 -8.94 0.57 -2.42
C ARG A 93 -10.38 1.06 -2.52
N CYS A 94 -10.79 1.96 -1.62
CA CYS A 94 -12.16 2.48 -1.58
C CYS A 94 -12.49 3.35 -2.80
N MET A 95 -11.48 3.94 -3.43
CA MET A 95 -11.64 4.77 -4.63
C MET A 95 -11.63 3.96 -5.92
N THR A 96 -11.49 2.64 -5.84
CA THR A 96 -11.41 1.77 -7.01
C THR A 96 -12.61 0.84 -7.09
N MET A 97 -12.98 0.45 -8.30
CA MET A 97 -14.02 -0.54 -8.56
C MET A 97 -13.46 -1.57 -9.55
N PRO A 98 -13.19 -2.80 -9.11
CA PRO A 98 -12.67 -3.81 -10.02
C PRO A 98 -13.74 -4.21 -11.04
N LEU A 99 -13.37 -4.18 -12.33
CA LEU A 99 -14.25 -4.57 -13.44
C LEU A 99 -14.08 -6.03 -13.82
N SER A 100 -12.88 -6.56 -13.65
CA SER A 100 -12.56 -7.96 -13.98
C SER A 100 -11.40 -8.43 -13.14
N ARG A 101 -11.44 -9.69 -12.74
CA ARG A 101 -10.36 -10.34 -12.00
C ARG A 101 -10.10 -11.73 -12.57
N LYS A 102 -8.83 -12.13 -12.56
CA LYS A 102 -8.47 -13.50 -12.91
C LYS A 102 -8.90 -14.47 -11.81
N PRO A 103 -9.31 -15.68 -12.14
CA PRO A 103 -9.58 -16.70 -11.13
C PRO A 103 -8.34 -16.97 -10.28
N VAL A 104 -8.57 -17.27 -9.00
CA VAL A 104 -7.51 -17.64 -8.06
C VAL A 104 -7.53 -19.13 -7.85
N ALA A 105 -6.37 -19.79 -8.01
CA ALA A 105 -6.20 -21.19 -7.66
C ALA A 105 -5.84 -21.30 -6.16
N TRP A 106 -6.65 -22.06 -5.43
CA TRP A 106 -6.46 -22.31 -3.99
C TRP A 106 -5.82 -23.68 -3.72
#